data_c05c7b733dbbdb2782f80aad4e8c5042
#
_entry.id   c05c7b733dbbdb2782f80aad4e8c5042
#
_cell.length_a   1.000
_cell.length_b   1.000
_cell.length_c   1.000
_cell.angle_alpha   90.00
_cell.angle_beta   90.00
_cell.angle_gamma   90.00
#
_symmetry.space_group_name_H-M   'P 1'
#
loop_
_entity.id
_entity.type
_entity.pdbx_description
1 polymer ?
#
loop_
_entity_poly.entity_id
_entity_poly.type
_entity_poly.pdbx_seq_one_letter_code
_entity_poly.pdbx_strand_id
1 'polypeptide(L)'
;MKKIFYLISVSLIINGCSITGATDAIENSSNNKVITLKVPSEPDTISDDMQYANFEIEVPEINQDVYKNGSINAYIERTYDDGSPSRWSQLPQVFLNSENSTSAYISFGEGFIRVSMQSEETVEELFEMFKERNLKLVIVN
;
A
#
# COMPACT_ATOMS: atom_id res chain seq x y z
N MET A 1 42.54 -54.53 -57.02
CA MET A 1 42.84 -53.21 -56.46
C MET A 1 41.59 -52.74 -55.66
N LYS A 2 41.64 -52.87 -54.32
CA LYS A 2 40.54 -52.50 -53.44
C LYS A 2 40.79 -51.11 -52.94
N LYS A 3 39.87 -50.17 -53.31
CA LYS A 3 39.88 -48.80 -52.78
C LYS A 3 39.18 -48.78 -51.45
N ILE A 4 39.89 -48.48 -50.38
CA ILE A 4 39.36 -48.29 -49.04
C ILE A 4 38.94 -46.83 -48.95
N PHE A 5 37.62 -46.61 -48.76
CA PHE A 5 37.08 -45.29 -48.43
C PHE A 5 37.16 -45.10 -46.92
N TYR A 6 37.97 -44.17 -46.45
CA TYR A 6 37.96 -43.70 -45.07
C TYR A 6 36.84 -42.67 -44.92
N LEU A 7 35.85 -43.04 -44.15
CA LEU A 7 34.80 -42.10 -43.72
C LEU A 7 35.30 -41.38 -42.47
N ILE A 8 35.64 -40.13 -42.64
CA ILE A 8 35.99 -39.26 -41.53
C ILE A 8 34.68 -38.71 -40.96
N SER A 9 34.23 -39.28 -39.83
CA SER A 9 33.13 -38.70 -39.09
C SER A 9 33.64 -37.51 -38.27
N VAL A 10 33.27 -36.31 -38.70
CA VAL A 10 33.50 -35.10 -37.92
C VAL A 10 32.43 -35.02 -36.87
N SER A 11 32.76 -35.37 -35.61
CA SER A 11 31.91 -35.13 -34.46
C SER A 11 31.91 -33.67 -34.10
N LEU A 12 30.88 -32.96 -34.48
CA LEU A 12 30.61 -31.59 -33.99
C LEU A 12 30.23 -31.67 -32.51
N ILE A 13 31.16 -31.33 -31.63
CA ILE A 13 30.89 -31.15 -30.22
C ILE A 13 30.27 -29.77 -30.11
N ILE A 14 28.95 -29.73 -30.09
CA ILE A 14 28.22 -28.49 -29.71
C ILE A 14 28.35 -28.38 -28.19
N ASN A 15 29.32 -27.59 -27.74
CA ASN A 15 29.32 -27.10 -26.36
C ASN A 15 28.12 -26.20 -26.18
N GLY A 16 26.99 -26.82 -25.82
CA GLY A 16 25.83 -26.12 -25.31
C GLY A 16 26.24 -25.41 -24.02
N CYS A 17 26.43 -24.11 -24.10
CA CYS A 17 26.51 -23.27 -22.93
C CYS A 17 25.11 -23.33 -22.26
N SER A 18 24.94 -24.26 -21.32
CA SER A 18 23.79 -24.24 -20.44
C SER A 18 23.97 -23.02 -19.54
N ILE A 19 23.31 -21.92 -19.92
CA ILE A 19 23.02 -20.85 -19.00
C ILE A 19 22.02 -21.43 -18.00
N THR A 20 22.54 -22.07 -16.96
CA THR A 20 21.81 -22.25 -15.72
C THR A 20 21.71 -20.88 -15.07
N GLY A 21 20.85 -20.02 -15.64
CA GLY A 21 20.25 -18.97 -14.87
C GLY A 21 19.48 -19.68 -13.77
N ALA A 22 20.07 -19.78 -12.58
CA ALA A 22 19.31 -19.99 -11.39
C ALA A 22 18.39 -18.77 -11.28
N THR A 23 17.21 -18.85 -11.88
CA THR A 23 16.07 -18.17 -11.37
C THR A 23 15.83 -18.84 -10.03
N ASP A 24 16.49 -18.34 -8.98
CA ASP A 24 15.90 -18.42 -7.67
C ASP A 24 14.52 -17.78 -7.85
N ALA A 25 13.53 -18.63 -8.09
CA ALA A 25 12.16 -18.24 -7.89
C ALA A 25 12.14 -17.87 -6.41
N ILE A 26 12.27 -16.57 -6.15
CA ILE A 26 11.85 -16.00 -4.90
C ILE A 26 10.39 -16.41 -4.86
N GLU A 27 10.10 -17.48 -4.12
CA GLU A 27 8.76 -17.74 -3.64
C GLU A 27 8.42 -16.57 -2.73
N ASN A 28 8.09 -15.44 -3.35
CA ASN A 28 7.33 -14.40 -2.72
C ASN A 28 5.95 -15.01 -2.45
N SER A 29 5.85 -15.77 -1.38
CA SER A 29 4.60 -15.84 -0.66
C SER A 29 4.37 -14.42 -0.16
N SER A 30 3.84 -13.54 -1.02
CA SER A 30 3.48 -12.21 -0.61
C SER A 30 2.41 -12.37 0.47
N ASN A 31 2.81 -12.22 1.71
CA ASN A 31 1.92 -12.20 2.86
C ASN A 31 1.12 -10.90 2.87
N ASN A 32 0.60 -10.51 1.71
CA ASN A 32 -0.22 -9.33 1.58
C ASN A 32 -1.50 -9.55 2.38
N LYS A 33 -1.77 -8.67 3.32
CA LYS A 33 -2.96 -8.69 4.15
C LYS A 33 -3.80 -7.46 3.85
N VAL A 34 -5.09 -7.68 3.68
CA VAL A 34 -6.07 -6.60 3.53
C VAL A 34 -6.94 -6.61 4.77
N ILE A 35 -7.00 -5.47 5.46
CA ILE A 35 -7.86 -5.27 6.63
C ILE A 35 -8.72 -4.03 6.44
N THR A 36 -9.88 -4.03 7.06
CA THR A 36 -10.79 -2.88 7.07
C THR A 36 -11.05 -2.49 8.52
N LEU A 37 -10.84 -1.23 8.82
CA LEU A 37 -10.99 -0.61 10.12
C LEU A 37 -12.09 0.44 10.06
N LYS A 38 -12.60 0.84 11.22
CA LYS A 38 -13.48 2.01 11.35
C LYS A 38 -12.67 3.21 11.80
N VAL A 39 -12.87 4.33 11.14
CA VAL A 39 -12.37 5.62 11.62
C VAL A 39 -13.15 6.00 12.88
N PRO A 40 -12.48 6.44 13.97
CA PRO A 40 -13.15 6.88 15.18
C PRO A 40 -14.16 8.02 14.93
N SER A 41 -15.10 8.18 15.84
CA SER A 41 -16.10 9.27 15.81
C SER A 41 -15.53 10.62 16.27
N GLU A 42 -14.39 10.59 16.94
CA GLU A 42 -13.69 11.79 17.47
C GLU A 42 -12.19 11.64 17.20
N PRO A 43 -11.46 12.74 16.96
CA PRO A 43 -10.01 12.73 16.85
C PRO A 43 -9.36 12.58 18.22
N ASP A 44 -8.18 11.93 18.29
CA ASP A 44 -7.39 11.86 19.52
C ASP A 44 -6.76 13.21 19.87
N THR A 45 -6.44 13.99 18.86
CA THR A 45 -5.86 15.32 19.01
C THR A 45 -6.42 16.24 17.95
N ILE A 46 -6.74 17.46 18.36
CA ILE A 46 -7.05 18.58 17.50
C ILE A 46 -6.29 19.81 18.00
N SER A 47 -5.73 20.60 17.08
CA SER A 47 -5.00 21.82 17.43
C SER A 47 -5.94 22.94 17.85
N ASP A 48 -5.46 23.89 18.66
CA ASP A 48 -6.26 25.01 19.16
C ASP A 48 -6.83 25.89 18.04
N ASP A 49 -6.12 25.97 16.92
CA ASP A 49 -6.52 26.69 15.71
C ASP A 49 -7.39 25.89 14.76
N MET A 50 -7.70 24.63 15.12
CA MET A 50 -8.48 23.69 14.30
C MET A 50 -7.85 23.37 12.94
N GLN A 51 -6.58 23.66 12.72
CA GLN A 51 -5.91 23.44 11.43
C GLN A 51 -5.27 22.04 11.32
N TYR A 52 -5.18 21.33 12.43
CA TYR A 52 -4.62 19.98 12.48
C TYR A 52 -5.46 19.06 13.36
N ALA A 53 -5.66 17.83 12.91
CA ALA A 53 -6.21 16.76 13.73
C ALA A 53 -5.52 15.43 13.41
N ASN A 54 -5.52 14.52 14.37
CA ASN A 54 -5.12 13.14 14.11
C ASN A 54 -5.92 12.13 14.94
N PHE A 55 -5.88 10.89 14.53
CA PHE A 55 -6.32 9.74 15.30
C PHE A 55 -5.40 8.55 15.02
N GLU A 56 -5.23 7.72 16.04
CA GLU A 56 -4.50 6.46 15.96
C GLU A 56 -5.48 5.28 15.99
N ILE A 57 -5.16 4.25 15.25
CA ILE A 57 -5.92 3.00 15.27
C ILE A 57 -4.92 1.87 15.50
N GLU A 58 -5.21 1.02 16.49
CA GLU A 58 -4.43 -0.18 16.74
C GLU A 58 -4.54 -1.15 15.55
N VAL A 59 -3.39 -1.65 15.10
CA VAL A 59 -3.27 -2.60 13.99
C VAL A 59 -2.18 -3.61 14.36
N PRO A 60 -2.49 -4.63 15.15
CA PRO A 60 -1.53 -5.64 15.59
C PRO A 60 -0.81 -6.37 14.44
N GLU A 61 -1.41 -6.33 13.26
CA GLU A 61 -0.81 -6.88 12.03
C GLU A 61 0.44 -6.15 11.57
N ILE A 62 0.63 -4.89 12.01
CA ILE A 62 1.85 -4.12 11.78
C ILE A 62 2.87 -4.52 12.84
N ASN A 63 3.39 -5.73 12.72
CA ASN A 63 4.44 -6.22 13.61
C ASN A 63 5.79 -5.59 13.25
N GLN A 64 6.84 -5.95 14.02
CA GLN A 64 8.18 -5.41 13.81
C GLN A 64 8.74 -5.67 12.40
N ASP A 65 8.39 -6.78 11.78
CA ASP A 65 8.85 -7.13 10.44
C ASP A 65 8.18 -6.25 9.38
N VAL A 66 6.86 -6.09 9.43
CA VAL A 66 6.12 -5.14 8.59
C VAL A 66 6.62 -3.71 8.79
N TYR A 67 6.87 -3.31 10.04
CA TYR A 67 7.38 -1.96 10.33
C TYR A 67 8.75 -1.70 9.70
N LYS A 68 9.66 -2.68 9.70
CA LYS A 68 11.02 -2.53 9.19
C LYS A 68 11.16 -2.77 7.69
N ASN A 69 10.42 -3.72 7.16
CA ASN A 69 10.66 -4.28 5.82
C ASN A 69 9.43 -4.16 4.90
N GLY A 70 8.24 -3.97 5.47
CA GLY A 70 6.99 -3.92 4.75
C GLY A 70 6.59 -2.52 4.29
N SER A 71 5.42 -2.44 3.68
CA SER A 71 4.78 -1.19 3.30
C SER A 71 3.26 -1.25 3.53
N ILE A 72 2.65 -0.09 3.69
CA ILE A 72 1.21 0.03 3.92
C ILE A 72 0.61 1.02 2.94
N ASN A 73 -0.44 0.58 2.23
CA ASN A 73 -1.29 1.46 1.47
C ASN A 73 -2.65 1.58 2.18
N ALA A 74 -3.12 2.80 2.33
CA ALA A 74 -4.40 3.07 2.98
C ALA A 74 -5.41 3.68 1.99
N TYR A 75 -6.69 3.35 2.19
CA TYR A 75 -7.78 3.84 1.37
C TYR A 75 -8.96 4.17 2.28
N ILE A 76 -9.52 5.37 2.12
CA ILE A 76 -10.75 5.78 2.80
C ILE A 76 -11.96 5.52 1.90
N GLU A 77 -13.02 4.98 2.49
CA GLU A 77 -14.29 4.81 1.79
C GLU A 77 -15.00 6.16 1.66
N ARG A 78 -15.35 6.52 0.43
CA ARG A 78 -16.16 7.68 0.12
C ARG A 78 -17.57 7.24 -0.24
N THR A 79 -18.55 7.74 0.47
CA THR A 79 -19.96 7.54 0.18
C THR A 79 -20.56 8.81 -0.40
N TYR A 80 -21.66 8.69 -1.11
CA TYR A 80 -22.31 9.78 -1.81
C TYR A 80 -23.82 9.76 -1.49
N ASP A 81 -24.36 10.95 -1.22
CA ASP A 81 -25.79 11.11 -0.85
C ASP A 81 -26.71 10.98 -2.06
N ASP A 82 -26.18 11.03 -3.28
CA ASP A 82 -26.91 10.90 -4.52
C ASP A 82 -27.25 9.43 -4.91
N GLY A 83 -26.90 8.47 -4.06
CA GLY A 83 -27.09 7.04 -4.30
C GLY A 83 -26.02 6.40 -5.20
N SER A 84 -24.98 7.15 -5.58
CA SER A 84 -23.81 6.59 -6.28
C SER A 84 -23.11 5.53 -5.45
N PRO A 85 -22.52 4.49 -6.06
CA PRO A 85 -21.75 3.48 -5.34
C PRO A 85 -20.58 4.10 -4.58
N SER A 86 -20.31 3.61 -3.37
CA SER A 86 -19.13 4.01 -2.62
C SER A 86 -17.83 3.68 -3.38
N ARG A 87 -16.80 4.48 -3.14
CA ARG A 87 -15.49 4.35 -3.80
C ARG A 87 -14.39 4.39 -2.75
N TRP A 88 -13.28 3.75 -3.05
CA TRP A 88 -12.06 3.81 -2.25
C TRP A 88 -11.13 4.88 -2.81
N SER A 89 -10.76 5.85 -1.96
CA SER A 89 -9.76 6.88 -2.28
C SER A 89 -8.49 6.60 -1.53
N GLN A 90 -7.37 6.53 -2.25
CA GLN A 90 -6.06 6.25 -1.64
C GLN A 90 -5.57 7.47 -0.86
N LEU A 91 -4.95 7.23 0.27
CA LEU A 91 -4.19 8.20 1.05
C LEU A 91 -2.68 8.08 0.75
N PRO A 92 -1.89 9.16 0.75
CA PRO A 92 -2.31 10.54 1.05
C PRO A 92 -3.15 11.18 -0.06
N GLN A 93 -4.03 12.09 0.32
CA GLN A 93 -4.88 12.82 -0.61
C GLN A 93 -5.06 14.27 -0.19
N VAL A 94 -5.09 15.17 -1.18
CA VAL A 94 -5.49 16.57 -1.03
C VAL A 94 -6.93 16.71 -1.51
N PHE A 95 -7.74 17.33 -0.70
CA PHE A 95 -9.14 17.66 -1.00
C PHE A 95 -9.21 19.15 -1.29
N LEU A 96 -9.51 19.47 -2.54
CA LEU A 96 -9.66 20.84 -2.99
C LEU A 96 -11.15 21.19 -2.95
N ASN A 97 -11.52 22.19 -2.19
CA ASN A 97 -12.77 22.90 -2.36
C ASN A 97 -12.49 24.35 -2.75
N SER A 98 -13.53 25.14 -3.05
CA SER A 98 -13.37 26.46 -3.63
C SER A 98 -12.69 27.48 -2.70
N GLU A 99 -12.63 27.21 -1.42
CA GLU A 99 -12.20 28.18 -0.39
C GLU A 99 -11.06 27.63 0.46
N ASN A 100 -10.84 26.32 0.48
CA ASN A 100 -9.94 25.70 1.44
C ASN A 100 -9.22 24.48 0.85
N SER A 101 -7.96 24.33 1.15
CA SER A 101 -7.18 23.15 0.79
C SER A 101 -6.95 22.31 2.04
N THR A 102 -7.50 21.09 2.04
CA THR A 102 -7.30 20.15 3.13
C THR A 102 -6.56 18.91 2.66
N SER A 103 -5.79 18.31 3.53
CA SER A 103 -5.05 17.07 3.22
C SER A 103 -5.17 16.05 4.32
N ALA A 104 -5.22 14.79 3.92
CA ALA A 104 -5.12 13.65 4.83
C ALA A 104 -3.97 12.75 4.41
N TYR A 105 -3.19 12.30 5.38
CA TYR A 105 -2.07 11.38 5.15
C TYR A 105 -1.97 10.37 6.29
N ILE A 106 -1.26 9.29 6.04
CA ILE A 106 -1.00 8.26 7.05
C ILE A 106 0.48 8.19 7.39
N SER A 107 0.74 7.82 8.62
CA SER A 107 2.00 7.24 9.08
C SER A 107 1.71 5.97 9.85
N PHE A 108 2.70 5.11 10.03
CA PHE A 108 2.52 3.89 10.81
C PHE A 108 3.73 3.64 11.70
N GLY A 109 3.47 2.99 12.81
CA GLY A 109 4.44 2.45 13.74
C GLY A 109 4.17 0.98 13.99
N GLU A 110 4.98 0.35 14.83
CA GLU A 110 4.71 -1.02 15.25
C GLU A 110 3.41 -1.08 16.06
N GLY A 111 2.43 -1.83 15.57
CA GLY A 111 1.14 -2.04 16.21
C GLY A 111 0.05 -0.99 15.92
N PHE A 112 0.32 0.06 15.16
CA PHE A 112 -0.66 1.12 14.91
C PHE A 112 -0.47 1.86 13.59
N ILE A 113 -1.52 2.54 13.17
CA ILE A 113 -1.47 3.60 12.16
C ILE A 113 -1.96 4.90 12.78
N ARG A 114 -1.46 6.01 12.24
CA ARG A 114 -1.97 7.35 12.53
C ARG A 114 -2.44 7.99 11.23
N VAL A 115 -3.67 8.47 11.23
CA VAL A 115 -4.19 9.33 10.17
C VAL A 115 -4.12 10.76 10.65
N SER A 116 -3.49 11.62 9.87
CA SER A 116 -3.32 13.04 10.15
C SER A 116 -4.03 13.86 9.10
N MET A 117 -4.66 14.93 9.53
CA MET A 117 -5.41 15.87 8.70
C MET A 117 -4.84 17.27 8.90
N GLN A 118 -4.76 18.02 7.81
CA GLN A 118 -4.30 19.41 7.83
C GLN A 118 -5.20 20.26 6.93
N SER A 119 -5.37 21.53 7.33
CA SER A 119 -6.15 22.52 6.61
C SER A 119 -5.50 23.89 6.76
N GLU A 120 -5.75 24.78 5.81
CA GLU A 120 -5.39 26.21 5.94
C GLU A 120 -6.36 26.97 6.84
N GLU A 121 -7.59 26.49 7.01
CA GLU A 121 -8.62 27.09 7.85
C GLU A 121 -9.05 26.15 8.98
N THR A 122 -9.79 25.08 8.65
CA THR A 122 -10.25 24.09 9.63
C THR A 122 -10.30 22.69 9.06
N VAL A 123 -9.95 21.70 9.88
CA VAL A 123 -10.04 20.26 9.53
C VAL A 123 -11.42 19.67 9.80
N GLU A 124 -12.35 20.45 10.34
CA GLU A 124 -13.65 19.94 10.80
C GLU A 124 -14.43 19.25 9.68
N GLU A 125 -14.57 19.88 8.52
CA GLU A 125 -15.26 19.29 7.37
C GLU A 125 -14.58 18.01 6.88
N LEU A 126 -13.25 17.99 6.87
CA LEU A 126 -12.50 16.82 6.48
C LEU A 126 -12.70 15.68 7.48
N PHE A 127 -12.68 15.98 8.78
CA PHE A 127 -12.94 15.00 9.81
C PHE A 127 -14.37 14.43 9.72
N GLU A 128 -15.38 15.28 9.53
CA GLU A 128 -16.76 14.86 9.30
C GLU A 128 -16.92 13.92 8.11
N MET A 129 -16.12 14.14 7.06
CA MET A 129 -16.07 13.24 5.89
C MET A 129 -15.48 11.88 6.21
N PHE A 130 -14.56 11.80 7.18
CA PHE A 130 -13.83 10.58 7.53
C PHE A 130 -14.47 9.79 8.66
N LYS A 131 -15.07 10.45 9.65
CA LYS A 131 -15.59 9.78 10.85
C LYS A 131 -16.54 8.65 10.51
N GLU A 132 -16.40 7.54 11.23
CA GLU A 132 -17.20 6.33 11.08
C GLU A 132 -17.15 5.68 9.66
N ARG A 133 -16.26 6.15 8.77
CA ARG A 133 -16.02 5.52 7.48
C ARG A 133 -15.13 4.30 7.61
N ASN A 134 -15.17 3.46 6.61
CA ASN A 134 -14.24 2.35 6.53
C ASN A 134 -12.88 2.84 6.01
N LEU A 135 -11.84 2.43 6.70
CA LEU A 135 -10.45 2.61 6.29
C LEU A 135 -9.88 1.24 5.92
N LYS A 136 -9.49 1.06 4.68
CA LYS A 136 -8.88 -0.18 4.19
C LYS A 136 -7.37 -0.03 4.15
N LEU A 137 -6.68 -0.97 4.76
CA LEU A 137 -5.23 -1.09 4.70
C LEU A 137 -4.85 -2.30 3.84
N VAL A 138 -3.87 -2.12 2.98
CA VAL A 138 -3.18 -3.18 2.27
C VAL A 138 -1.76 -3.23 2.81
N ILE A 139 -1.48 -4.24 3.61
CA ILE A 139 -0.17 -4.49 4.22
C ILE A 139 0.59 -5.43 3.29
N VAL A 140 1.78 -5.02 2.89
CA VAL A 140 2.71 -5.78 2.04
C VAL A 140 3.96 -6.08 2.87
N ASN A 141 4.32 -7.36 2.95
CA ASN A 141 5.50 -7.82 3.69
C ASN A 141 6.34 -8.75 2.81
#